data_93a020141fc2f9f491db79ef0ff692e2
#
_entry.id   93a020141fc2f9f491db79ef0ff692e2
#
_cell.length_a   1.000
_cell.length_b   1.000
_cell.length_c   1.000
_cell.angle_alpha   90.00
_cell.angle_beta   90.00
_cell.angle_gamma   90.00
#
_symmetry.space_group_name_H-M   'P 1'
#
loop_
_entity.id
_entity.type
_entity.pdbx_description
1 polymer ?
#
loop_
_entity_poly.entity_id
_entity_poly.type
_entity_poly.pdbx_seq_one_letter_code
_entity_poly.pdbx_strand_id
1 'polypeptide(L)'
;MNPMTTSVLEMPRSGLRLGGGAWSAVIAAVIVVTALVPMLNLLVPQGSLFHMSDFAVALCAKIMCYAICALAMDLIWGYTGILSLGHGLFFALGGYAMGMYLMRQIGRDGSYKSDLPDFMVFLDWKEVPWFWSFSESFIAQMLLVVLVPGLIAFVFGFFAFRSRIKGVYFSIITQAMTYAAMLLFFRNETGFGGNNGFTDFKRILDIPIAQPSTRMVLFVITGMTLIGFYLMARWLVNTKFGRVLQAIRDAENRVMFCGYNPLAYKLAIWTLSAVMCGIAGALYVPQVGIINPSEMSAASGIEIAIWAAVGGRATLIGPIIGAFFVNGAKSWFTQVFPEFWLYFLGMLFILVTLFLPNGIVGGVKQLLNKNKPEVKA
;
A
#
# COMPACT_ATOMS: atom_id res chain seq x y z
N MET A 1 45.81 36.46 -0.56
CA MET A 1 45.57 35.16 0.07
C MET A 1 44.30 35.27 0.91
N ASN A 2 43.15 34.88 0.35
CA ASN A 2 41.90 34.83 1.07
C ASN A 2 41.79 33.50 1.82
N PRO A 3 41.47 33.47 3.11
CA PRO A 3 41.26 32.23 3.82
C PRO A 3 39.93 31.62 3.32
N MET A 4 40.00 30.46 2.67
CA MET A 4 38.81 29.63 2.41
C MET A 4 38.17 29.28 3.76
N THR A 5 37.06 29.89 4.04
CA THR A 5 36.15 29.43 5.10
C THR A 5 35.65 28.04 4.73
N THR A 6 36.26 27.03 5.32
CA THR A 6 35.73 25.66 5.34
C THR A 6 34.41 25.72 6.06
N SER A 7 33.29 25.81 5.28
CA SER A 7 31.97 25.50 5.80
C SER A 7 32.01 24.02 6.20
N VAL A 8 32.17 23.78 7.49
CA VAL A 8 31.96 22.47 8.09
C VAL A 8 30.52 22.09 7.75
N LEU A 9 30.36 21.16 6.80
CA LEU A 9 29.07 20.55 6.51
C LEU A 9 28.58 19.91 7.81
N GLU A 10 27.74 20.63 8.55
CA GLU A 10 27.05 20.08 9.70
C GLU A 10 26.25 18.85 9.20
N MET A 11 26.76 17.67 9.52
CA MET A 11 26.06 16.44 9.24
C MET A 11 24.71 16.49 9.98
N PRO A 12 23.57 16.45 9.29
CA PRO A 12 22.29 16.45 9.97
C PRO A 12 22.22 15.22 10.88
N ARG A 13 22.02 15.47 12.16
CA ARG A 13 21.91 14.43 13.19
C ARG A 13 20.78 13.49 12.82
N SER A 14 21.06 12.19 12.79
CA SER A 14 20.11 11.12 12.51
C SER A 14 19.01 11.11 13.59
N GLY A 15 17.78 11.43 13.19
CA GLY A 15 16.64 11.40 14.08
C GLY A 15 15.35 11.74 13.32
N LEU A 16 14.21 11.38 13.88
CA LEU A 16 12.87 11.73 13.41
C LEU A 16 12.63 13.25 13.61
N ARG A 17 13.37 14.10 12.87
CA ARG A 17 13.19 15.55 12.90
C ARG A 17 12.02 15.92 11.96
N LEU A 18 10.84 15.81 12.52
CA LEU A 18 9.66 16.51 11.98
C LEU A 18 9.78 17.96 12.46
N GLY A 19 9.80 18.93 11.55
CA GLY A 19 9.56 20.33 11.93
C GLY A 19 8.21 20.45 12.63
N GLY A 20 8.02 21.45 13.49
CA GLY A 20 6.80 21.58 14.31
C GLY A 20 5.50 21.43 13.51
N GLY A 21 5.41 21.99 12.29
CA GLY A 21 4.24 21.84 11.41
C GLY A 21 4.00 20.42 10.89
N ALA A 22 5.02 19.59 10.78
CA ALA A 22 4.84 18.20 10.37
C ALA A 22 4.38 17.31 11.54
N TRP A 23 4.81 17.62 12.77
CA TRP A 23 4.28 16.96 13.97
C TRP A 23 2.80 17.32 14.20
N SER A 24 2.42 18.57 14.03
CA SER A 24 1.00 18.96 14.15
C SER A 24 0.12 18.25 13.12
N ALA A 25 0.59 18.06 11.88
CA ALA A 25 -0.13 17.29 10.88
C ALA A 25 -0.30 15.81 11.25
N VAL A 26 0.73 15.17 11.80
CA VAL A 26 0.64 13.78 12.28
C VAL A 26 -0.34 13.67 13.46
N ILE A 27 -0.25 14.58 14.43
CA ILE A 27 -1.19 14.61 15.57
C ILE A 27 -2.63 14.84 15.08
N ALA A 28 -2.84 15.76 14.15
CA ALA A 28 -4.14 15.99 13.54
C ALA A 28 -4.67 14.72 12.84
N ALA A 29 -3.83 14.02 12.08
CA ALA A 29 -4.19 12.76 11.44
C ALA A 29 -4.58 11.67 12.48
N VAL A 30 -3.83 11.55 13.58
CA VAL A 30 -4.16 10.63 14.68
C VAL A 30 -5.53 11.01 15.27
N ILE A 31 -5.77 12.28 15.60
CA ILE A 31 -7.05 12.75 16.16
C ILE A 31 -8.21 12.47 15.18
N VAL A 32 -8.03 12.74 13.90
CA VAL A 32 -9.06 12.46 12.88
C VAL A 32 -9.40 10.97 12.85
N VAL A 33 -8.40 10.10 12.81
CA VAL A 33 -8.59 8.65 12.71
C VAL A 33 -9.16 8.04 14.00
N THR A 34 -8.69 8.47 15.18
CA THR A 34 -9.03 7.81 16.45
C THR A 34 -10.22 8.46 17.18
N ALA A 35 -10.52 9.73 16.90
CA ALA A 35 -11.57 10.44 17.60
C ALA A 35 -12.64 11.01 16.65
N LEU A 36 -12.24 11.83 15.67
CA LEU A 36 -13.20 12.57 14.86
C LEU A 36 -14.11 11.63 14.03
N VAL A 37 -13.54 10.72 13.25
CA VAL A 37 -14.32 9.80 12.41
C VAL A 37 -15.18 8.85 13.26
N PRO A 38 -14.67 8.20 14.33
CA PRO A 38 -15.50 7.42 15.24
C PRO A 38 -16.65 8.20 15.86
N MET A 39 -16.42 9.44 16.29
CA MET A 39 -17.49 10.31 16.82
C MET A 39 -18.56 10.62 15.77
N LEU A 40 -18.16 10.98 14.56
CA LEU A 40 -19.09 11.33 13.48
C LEU A 40 -19.93 10.14 12.99
N ASN A 41 -19.43 8.91 13.10
CA ASN A 41 -20.16 7.71 12.70
C ASN A 41 -21.00 7.13 13.83
N LEU A 42 -20.44 6.98 15.05
CA LEU A 42 -21.09 6.25 16.15
C LEU A 42 -21.98 7.13 17.02
N LEU A 43 -21.66 8.41 17.22
CA LEU A 43 -22.36 9.28 18.16
C LEU A 43 -23.33 10.27 17.49
N VAL A 44 -23.09 10.62 16.23
CA VAL A 44 -23.98 11.56 15.51
C VAL A 44 -25.18 10.78 14.95
N PRO A 45 -26.44 11.22 15.21
CA PRO A 45 -27.63 10.55 14.73
C PRO A 45 -27.68 10.43 13.22
N GLN A 46 -28.20 9.31 12.72
CA GLN A 46 -28.46 9.09 11.30
C GLN A 46 -29.46 10.14 10.78
N GLY A 47 -29.09 10.83 9.69
CA GLY A 47 -29.89 11.94 9.13
C GLY A 47 -29.36 13.33 9.45
N SER A 48 -28.38 13.48 10.33
CA SER A 48 -27.64 14.74 10.52
C SER A 48 -26.68 14.99 9.35
N LEU A 49 -26.50 16.27 8.97
CA LEU A 49 -25.49 16.67 7.95
C LEU A 49 -24.05 16.26 8.30
N PHE A 50 -23.77 16.07 9.58
CA PHE A 50 -22.44 15.68 10.07
C PHE A 50 -22.28 14.17 10.28
N HIS A 51 -23.35 13.38 10.07
CA HIS A 51 -23.25 11.92 10.19
C HIS A 51 -22.42 11.33 9.05
N MET A 52 -21.32 10.66 9.40
CA MET A 52 -20.51 9.93 8.43
C MET A 52 -21.09 8.53 8.23
N SER A 53 -21.58 8.24 7.03
CA SER A 53 -22.21 6.95 6.71
C SER A 53 -21.20 5.78 6.80
N ASP A 54 -21.69 4.56 7.08
CA ASP A 54 -20.87 3.36 7.10
C ASP A 54 -20.17 3.10 5.76
N PHE A 55 -20.82 3.46 4.66
CA PHE A 55 -20.21 3.40 3.33
C PHE A 55 -18.99 4.32 3.22
N ALA A 56 -19.10 5.57 3.71
CA ALA A 56 -17.97 6.53 3.69
C ALA A 56 -16.81 6.04 4.56
N VAL A 57 -17.09 5.46 5.73
CA VAL A 57 -16.06 4.86 6.61
C VAL A 57 -15.36 3.70 5.89
N ALA A 58 -16.11 2.77 5.30
CA ALA A 58 -15.56 1.62 4.57
C ALA A 58 -14.74 2.08 3.34
N LEU A 59 -15.23 3.09 2.61
CA LEU A 59 -14.50 3.67 1.48
C LEU A 59 -13.19 4.31 1.92
N CYS A 60 -13.19 5.12 2.98
CA CYS A 60 -11.98 5.72 3.54
C CYS A 60 -10.99 4.66 4.02
N ALA A 61 -11.47 3.61 4.68
CA ALA A 61 -10.65 2.49 5.12
C ALA A 61 -10.00 1.74 3.95
N LYS A 62 -10.76 1.46 2.90
CA LYS A 62 -10.26 0.91 1.63
C LYS A 62 -9.16 1.79 1.03
N ILE A 63 -9.41 3.11 0.94
CA ILE A 63 -8.44 4.06 0.39
C ILE A 63 -7.18 4.13 1.26
N MET A 64 -7.29 4.02 2.59
CA MET A 64 -6.11 3.96 3.47
C MET A 64 -5.24 2.72 3.19
N CYS A 65 -5.83 1.56 2.91
CA CYS A 65 -5.07 0.37 2.49
C CYS A 65 -4.32 0.63 1.18
N TYR A 66 -4.97 1.26 0.21
CA TYR A 66 -4.33 1.66 -1.05
C TYR A 66 -3.25 2.74 -0.84
N ALA A 67 -3.44 3.65 0.11
CA ALA A 67 -2.42 4.65 0.47
C ALA A 67 -1.16 4.01 1.08
N ILE A 68 -1.29 2.90 1.82
CA ILE A 68 -0.13 2.11 2.27
C ILE A 68 0.62 1.54 1.07
N CYS A 69 -0.09 0.99 0.07
CA CYS A 69 0.55 0.48 -1.15
C CYS A 69 1.23 1.59 -1.96
N ALA A 70 0.59 2.76 -2.08
CA ALA A 70 1.18 3.91 -2.75
C ALA A 70 2.44 4.42 -2.03
N LEU A 71 2.44 4.45 -0.70
CA LEU A 71 3.60 4.79 0.13
C LEU A 71 4.73 3.75 -0.05
N ALA A 72 4.40 2.46 -0.07
CA ALA A 72 5.34 1.37 -0.31
C ALA A 72 5.98 1.48 -1.71
N MET A 73 5.18 1.83 -2.73
CA MET A 73 5.66 2.11 -4.08
C MET A 73 6.61 3.32 -4.10
N ASP A 74 6.31 4.39 -3.37
CA ASP A 74 7.17 5.58 -3.32
C ASP A 74 8.52 5.29 -2.66
N LEU A 75 8.56 4.42 -1.65
CA LEU A 75 9.82 4.03 -1.02
C LEU A 75 10.78 3.39 -2.03
N ILE A 76 10.29 2.59 -2.96
CA ILE A 76 11.16 2.00 -3.97
C ILE A 76 11.30 2.90 -5.20
N TRP A 77 10.22 3.39 -5.77
CA TRP A 77 10.28 4.19 -7.00
C TRP A 77 10.83 5.59 -6.75
N GLY A 78 10.36 6.27 -5.73
CA GLY A 78 10.78 7.63 -5.38
C GLY A 78 12.23 7.72 -4.94
N TYR A 79 12.68 6.77 -4.11
CA TYR A 79 14.01 6.84 -3.48
C TYR A 79 15.09 5.98 -4.13
N THR A 80 14.75 4.96 -4.92
CA THR A 80 15.72 4.16 -5.66
C THR A 80 15.62 4.28 -7.17
N GLY A 81 14.56 4.93 -7.67
CA GLY A 81 14.30 5.07 -9.10
C GLY A 81 13.78 3.80 -9.79
N ILE A 82 13.49 2.74 -9.04
CA ILE A 82 13.05 1.45 -9.56
C ILE A 82 11.52 1.42 -9.57
N LEU A 83 10.92 1.49 -10.74
CA LEU A 83 9.49 1.29 -10.91
C LEU A 83 9.16 -0.20 -10.90
N SER A 84 8.27 -0.63 -10.03
CA SER A 84 7.75 -1.99 -9.96
C SER A 84 6.24 -1.99 -10.23
N LEU A 85 5.78 -2.86 -11.09
CA LEU A 85 4.36 -3.11 -11.32
C LEU A 85 3.86 -4.38 -10.63
N GLY A 86 4.68 -4.93 -9.71
CA GLY A 86 4.39 -6.18 -9.00
C GLY A 86 3.78 -6.02 -7.61
N HIS A 87 3.52 -4.79 -7.14
CA HIS A 87 3.03 -4.56 -5.78
C HIS A 87 1.62 -5.12 -5.53
N GLY A 88 0.80 -5.24 -6.58
CA GLY A 88 -0.51 -5.89 -6.52
C GLY A 88 -0.43 -7.37 -6.10
N LEU A 89 0.64 -8.08 -6.50
CA LEU A 89 0.88 -9.45 -6.03
C LEU A 89 1.05 -9.51 -4.51
N PHE A 90 1.92 -8.67 -3.95
CA PHE A 90 2.21 -8.68 -2.52
C PHE A 90 0.97 -8.27 -1.70
N PHE A 91 0.20 -7.32 -2.20
CA PHE A 91 -1.09 -6.94 -1.63
C PHE A 91 -2.06 -8.12 -1.61
N ALA A 92 -2.23 -8.79 -2.73
CA ALA A 92 -3.12 -9.93 -2.83
C ALA A 92 -2.67 -11.10 -1.95
N LEU A 93 -1.37 -11.43 -1.91
CA LEU A 93 -0.84 -12.50 -1.05
C LEU A 93 -1.17 -12.28 0.43
N GLY A 94 -0.98 -11.05 0.94
CA GLY A 94 -1.39 -10.71 2.30
C GLY A 94 -2.90 -10.78 2.49
N GLY A 95 -3.66 -10.32 1.49
CA GLY A 95 -5.12 -10.42 1.47
C GLY A 95 -5.61 -11.86 1.49
N TYR A 96 -5.04 -12.75 0.69
CA TYR A 96 -5.38 -14.18 0.68
C TYR A 96 -5.03 -14.88 1.98
N ALA A 97 -3.89 -14.51 2.57
CA ALA A 97 -3.52 -15.02 3.88
C ALA A 97 -4.58 -14.66 4.94
N MET A 98 -4.96 -13.39 5.09
CA MET A 98 -6.02 -12.97 5.99
C MET A 98 -7.39 -13.56 5.59
N GLY A 99 -7.70 -13.56 4.28
CA GLY A 99 -8.95 -14.08 3.76
C GLY A 99 -9.18 -15.54 4.13
N MET A 100 -8.14 -16.39 4.06
CA MET A 100 -8.28 -17.79 4.44
C MET A 100 -8.55 -17.98 5.94
N TYR A 101 -7.92 -17.16 6.79
CA TYR A 101 -8.27 -17.13 8.22
C TYR A 101 -9.75 -16.79 8.43
N LEU A 102 -10.23 -15.74 7.76
CA LEU A 102 -11.64 -15.33 7.87
C LEU A 102 -12.61 -16.38 7.32
N MET A 103 -12.25 -17.08 6.24
CA MET A 103 -13.03 -18.21 5.71
C MET A 103 -13.13 -19.35 6.72
N ARG A 104 -12.04 -19.66 7.43
CA ARG A 104 -12.04 -20.69 8.48
C ARG A 104 -12.87 -20.30 9.70
N GLN A 105 -12.99 -18.99 10.01
CA GLN A 105 -13.84 -18.48 11.10
C GLN A 105 -15.34 -18.58 10.79
N ILE A 106 -15.76 -18.81 9.54
CA ILE A 106 -17.15 -19.03 9.19
C ILE A 106 -17.65 -20.36 9.76
N GLY A 107 -16.82 -21.41 9.69
CA GLY A 107 -17.16 -22.74 10.19
C GLY A 107 -18.53 -23.23 9.67
N ARG A 108 -19.34 -23.77 10.57
CA ARG A 108 -20.68 -24.29 10.24
C ARG A 108 -21.75 -23.21 10.02
N ASP A 109 -21.43 -21.93 10.16
CA ASP A 109 -22.35 -20.81 9.83
C ASP A 109 -22.39 -20.53 8.31
N GLY A 110 -21.59 -21.26 7.52
CA GLY A 110 -21.58 -21.20 6.07
C GLY A 110 -22.80 -21.83 5.42
N SER A 111 -22.94 -21.64 4.11
CA SER A 111 -24.09 -22.18 3.32
C SER A 111 -24.14 -23.70 3.32
N TYR A 112 -23.00 -24.36 3.37
CA TYR A 112 -22.89 -25.81 3.36
C TYR A 112 -22.81 -26.47 4.74
N LYS A 113 -22.79 -25.66 5.83
CA LYS A 113 -22.72 -26.13 7.24
C LYS A 113 -21.57 -27.12 7.49
N SER A 114 -20.45 -26.95 6.82
CA SER A 114 -19.26 -27.76 6.89
C SER A 114 -18.18 -27.06 7.70
N ASP A 115 -17.21 -27.82 8.23
CA ASP A 115 -15.99 -27.29 8.85
C ASP A 115 -14.97 -26.82 7.78
N LEU A 116 -15.20 -27.17 6.50
CA LEU A 116 -14.43 -26.66 5.37
C LEU A 116 -15.01 -25.33 4.87
N PRO A 117 -14.18 -24.42 4.35
CA PRO A 117 -14.64 -23.22 3.66
C PRO A 117 -15.63 -23.54 2.54
N ASP A 118 -16.69 -22.74 2.40
CA ASP A 118 -17.77 -22.99 1.45
C ASP A 118 -17.29 -23.18 0.00
N PHE A 119 -16.30 -22.43 -0.45
CA PHE A 119 -15.73 -22.57 -1.78
C PHE A 119 -15.03 -23.93 -1.99
N MET A 120 -14.42 -24.49 -0.93
CA MET A 120 -13.79 -25.82 -0.99
C MET A 120 -14.84 -26.91 -1.11
N VAL A 121 -15.95 -26.80 -0.34
CA VAL A 121 -17.07 -27.73 -0.43
C VAL A 121 -17.69 -27.68 -1.83
N PHE A 122 -17.88 -26.50 -2.38
CA PHE A 122 -18.39 -26.31 -3.75
C PHE A 122 -17.49 -26.94 -4.82
N LEU A 123 -16.19 -26.93 -4.61
CA LEU A 123 -15.19 -27.52 -5.51
C LEU A 123 -14.87 -28.99 -5.19
N ASP A 124 -15.67 -29.65 -4.34
CA ASP A 124 -15.53 -31.06 -3.93
C ASP A 124 -14.19 -31.41 -3.24
N TRP A 125 -13.61 -30.44 -2.52
CA TRP A 125 -12.45 -30.70 -1.66
C TRP A 125 -12.89 -31.48 -0.43
N LYS A 126 -12.11 -32.51 -0.07
CA LYS A 126 -12.40 -33.34 1.11
C LYS A 126 -11.65 -32.88 2.35
N GLU A 127 -10.51 -32.26 2.16
CA GLU A 127 -9.62 -31.80 3.24
C GLU A 127 -8.98 -30.46 2.89
N VAL A 128 -8.58 -29.70 3.93
CA VAL A 128 -7.84 -28.45 3.75
C VAL A 128 -6.41 -28.79 3.28
N PRO A 129 -5.91 -28.19 2.20
CA PRO A 129 -4.53 -28.39 1.75
C PRO A 129 -3.52 -28.06 2.86
N TRP A 130 -2.40 -28.77 2.88
CA TRP A 130 -1.36 -28.65 3.91
C TRP A 130 -0.86 -27.21 4.10
N PHE A 131 -0.79 -26.41 3.04
CA PHE A 131 -0.36 -24.99 3.09
C PHE A 131 -1.40 -24.05 3.74
N TRP A 132 -2.63 -24.49 3.91
CA TRP A 132 -3.68 -23.81 4.64
C TRP A 132 -3.94 -24.37 6.05
N SER A 133 -3.24 -25.41 6.48
CA SER A 133 -3.44 -26.05 7.79
C SER A 133 -3.20 -25.08 8.97
N PHE A 134 -2.35 -24.08 8.79
CA PHE A 134 -2.04 -23.07 9.81
C PHE A 134 -3.08 -21.94 9.88
N SER A 135 -4.09 -21.92 9.01
CA SER A 135 -5.04 -20.81 8.87
C SER A 135 -6.10 -20.72 9.99
N GLU A 136 -6.11 -21.64 10.95
CA GLU A 136 -6.95 -21.58 12.15
C GLU A 136 -6.41 -20.59 13.19
N SER A 137 -5.09 -20.45 13.28
CA SER A 137 -4.46 -19.57 14.24
C SER A 137 -4.29 -18.17 13.68
N PHE A 138 -4.85 -17.17 14.35
CA PHE A 138 -4.69 -15.75 13.97
C PHE A 138 -3.21 -15.32 13.95
N ILE A 139 -2.43 -15.76 14.97
CA ILE A 139 -1.01 -15.41 15.07
C ILE A 139 -0.21 -16.02 13.91
N ALA A 140 -0.45 -17.30 13.61
CA ALA A 140 0.21 -17.95 12.48
C ALA A 140 -0.12 -17.25 11.16
N GLN A 141 -1.38 -16.82 11.01
CA GLN A 141 -1.82 -16.12 9.80
C GLN A 141 -1.19 -14.73 9.69
N MET A 142 -1.06 -13.99 10.80
CA MET A 142 -0.35 -12.70 10.79
C MET A 142 1.12 -12.86 10.44
N LEU A 143 1.76 -13.94 10.84
CA LEU A 143 3.12 -14.26 10.40
C LEU A 143 3.16 -14.54 8.89
N LEU A 144 2.21 -15.28 8.33
CA LEU A 144 2.15 -15.55 6.89
C LEU A 144 1.90 -14.27 6.07
N VAL A 145 1.09 -13.32 6.58
CA VAL A 145 0.87 -12.00 5.96
C VAL A 145 2.19 -11.25 5.73
N VAL A 146 3.16 -11.42 6.62
CA VAL A 146 4.48 -10.78 6.54
C VAL A 146 5.47 -11.65 5.77
N LEU A 147 5.54 -12.95 6.12
CA LEU A 147 6.57 -13.86 5.61
C LEU A 147 6.37 -14.21 4.14
N VAL A 148 5.13 -14.46 3.70
CA VAL A 148 4.88 -14.90 2.31
C VAL A 148 5.23 -13.80 1.30
N PRO A 149 4.68 -12.57 1.40
CA PRO A 149 5.09 -11.48 0.51
C PRO A 149 6.57 -11.15 0.64
N GLY A 150 7.09 -11.13 1.89
CA GLY A 150 8.50 -10.82 2.17
C GLY A 150 9.45 -11.84 1.54
N LEU A 151 9.19 -13.14 1.69
CA LEU A 151 10.04 -14.20 1.14
C LEU A 151 10.01 -14.21 -0.39
N ILE A 152 8.84 -14.10 -1.00
CA ILE A 152 8.70 -14.04 -2.46
C ILE A 152 9.42 -12.81 -3.01
N ALA A 153 9.24 -11.65 -2.38
CA ALA A 153 9.95 -10.44 -2.76
C ALA A 153 11.45 -10.57 -2.58
N PHE A 154 11.92 -11.16 -1.48
CA PHE A 154 13.33 -11.37 -1.23
C PHE A 154 13.97 -12.27 -2.28
N VAL A 155 13.37 -13.43 -2.55
CA VAL A 155 13.90 -14.41 -3.53
C VAL A 155 13.90 -13.79 -4.93
N PHE A 156 12.77 -13.25 -5.38
CA PHE A 156 12.67 -12.62 -6.69
C PHE A 156 13.63 -11.45 -6.83
N GLY A 157 13.63 -10.54 -5.83
CA GLY A 157 14.50 -9.36 -5.82
C GLY A 157 15.98 -9.72 -5.81
N PHE A 158 16.38 -10.76 -5.08
CA PHE A 158 17.76 -11.22 -5.06
C PHE A 158 18.24 -11.62 -6.47
N PHE A 159 17.50 -12.44 -7.19
CA PHE A 159 17.86 -12.83 -8.56
C PHE A 159 17.80 -11.66 -9.53
N ALA A 160 16.75 -10.82 -9.46
CA ALA A 160 16.58 -9.69 -10.37
C ALA A 160 17.69 -8.63 -10.20
N PHE A 161 18.01 -8.25 -8.95
CA PHE A 161 19.05 -7.25 -8.71
C PHE A 161 20.46 -7.80 -8.89
N ARG A 162 20.69 -9.10 -8.61
CA ARG A 162 21.96 -9.78 -8.91
C ARG A 162 22.24 -9.83 -10.40
N SER A 163 21.20 -10.04 -11.22
CA SER A 163 21.29 -10.02 -12.69
C SER A 163 21.40 -8.60 -13.28
N ARG A 164 21.50 -7.57 -12.42
CA ARG A 164 21.63 -6.15 -12.81
C ARG A 164 20.50 -5.65 -13.72
N ILE A 165 19.31 -6.25 -13.59
CA ILE A 165 18.11 -5.80 -14.32
C ILE A 165 17.73 -4.41 -13.80
N LYS A 166 17.52 -3.45 -14.73
CA LYS A 166 17.27 -2.04 -14.40
C LYS A 166 16.14 -1.46 -15.26
N GLY A 167 15.59 -0.33 -14.76
CA GLY A 167 14.64 0.49 -15.51
C GLY A 167 13.39 -0.28 -15.92
N VAL A 168 12.99 -0.11 -17.19
CA VAL A 168 11.75 -0.68 -17.75
C VAL A 168 11.73 -2.22 -17.70
N TYR A 169 12.87 -2.86 -17.86
CA TYR A 169 12.94 -4.33 -17.80
C TYR A 169 12.51 -4.88 -16.44
N PHE A 170 12.84 -4.18 -15.35
CA PHE A 170 12.39 -4.58 -14.03
C PHE A 170 10.87 -4.46 -13.89
N SER A 171 10.27 -3.38 -14.42
CA SER A 171 8.82 -3.20 -14.43
C SER A 171 8.11 -4.31 -15.20
N ILE A 172 8.64 -4.68 -16.38
CA ILE A 172 8.05 -5.74 -17.22
C ILE A 172 8.13 -7.10 -16.51
N ILE A 173 9.27 -7.43 -15.90
CA ILE A 173 9.44 -8.75 -15.23
C ILE A 173 8.57 -8.83 -13.98
N THR A 174 8.45 -7.75 -13.19
CA THR A 174 7.55 -7.71 -12.04
C THR A 174 6.09 -7.82 -12.45
N GLN A 175 5.71 -7.21 -13.58
CA GLN A 175 4.37 -7.37 -14.15
C GLN A 175 4.11 -8.80 -14.61
N ALA A 176 5.08 -9.43 -15.29
CA ALA A 176 4.96 -10.81 -15.75
C ALA A 176 4.83 -11.79 -14.56
N MET A 177 5.61 -11.58 -13.48
CA MET A 177 5.51 -12.34 -12.23
C MET A 177 4.10 -12.24 -11.64
N THR A 178 3.55 -11.03 -11.57
CA THR A 178 2.22 -10.79 -11.02
C THR A 178 1.13 -11.44 -11.86
N TYR A 179 1.23 -11.33 -13.18
CA TYR A 179 0.30 -11.96 -14.11
C TYR A 179 0.34 -13.50 -14.03
N ALA A 180 1.53 -14.09 -13.94
CA ALA A 180 1.68 -15.53 -13.77
C ALA A 180 1.04 -16.01 -12.46
N ALA A 181 1.22 -15.27 -11.35
CA ALA A 181 0.57 -15.58 -10.09
C ALA A 181 -0.97 -15.42 -10.19
N MET A 182 -1.45 -14.37 -10.85
CA MET A 182 -2.88 -14.19 -11.10
C MET A 182 -3.50 -15.39 -11.81
N LEU A 183 -2.86 -15.89 -12.89
CA LEU A 183 -3.33 -17.07 -13.62
C LEU A 183 -3.32 -18.32 -12.75
N LEU A 184 -2.34 -18.48 -11.87
CA LEU A 184 -2.30 -19.59 -10.91
C LEU A 184 -3.48 -19.53 -9.94
N PHE A 185 -3.81 -18.34 -9.42
CA PHE A 185 -4.89 -18.15 -8.46
C PHE A 185 -6.28 -18.25 -9.09
N PHE A 186 -6.42 -18.00 -10.39
CA PHE A 186 -7.67 -18.23 -11.12
C PHE A 186 -8.05 -19.71 -11.27
N ARG A 187 -7.10 -20.63 -11.08
CA ARG A 187 -7.38 -22.07 -11.19
C ARG A 187 -8.09 -22.56 -9.94
N ASN A 188 -9.21 -23.24 -10.13
CA ASN A 188 -10.01 -23.78 -9.02
C ASN A 188 -9.27 -24.87 -8.23
N GLU A 189 -8.37 -25.59 -8.90
CA GLU A 189 -7.61 -26.73 -8.32
C GLU A 189 -6.50 -26.26 -7.37
N THR A 190 -6.21 -24.98 -7.28
CA THR A 190 -5.10 -24.46 -6.47
C THR A 190 -5.48 -24.10 -5.03
N GLY A 191 -6.78 -24.18 -4.67
CA GLY A 191 -7.25 -23.88 -3.32
C GLY A 191 -7.28 -22.39 -2.95
N PHE A 192 -7.33 -21.49 -3.95
CA PHE A 192 -7.44 -20.04 -3.77
C PHE A 192 -8.82 -19.47 -4.17
N GLY A 193 -9.83 -20.34 -4.32
CA GLY A 193 -11.20 -19.92 -4.64
C GLY A 193 -11.45 -19.51 -6.10
N GLY A 194 -10.46 -19.69 -6.99
CA GLY A 194 -10.60 -19.44 -8.43
C GLY A 194 -11.04 -18.00 -8.75
N ASN A 195 -11.92 -17.85 -9.73
CA ASN A 195 -12.40 -16.54 -10.19
C ASN A 195 -13.12 -15.73 -9.11
N ASN A 196 -13.85 -16.40 -8.22
CA ASN A 196 -14.62 -15.72 -7.16
C ASN A 196 -13.72 -15.29 -5.98
N GLY A 197 -12.58 -15.94 -5.82
CA GLY A 197 -11.71 -15.69 -4.66
C GLY A 197 -12.37 -16.08 -3.33
N PHE A 198 -12.09 -15.32 -2.28
CA PHE A 198 -12.68 -15.50 -0.95
C PHE A 198 -13.64 -14.35 -0.65
N THR A 199 -14.83 -14.69 -0.22
CA THR A 199 -15.95 -13.75 0.02
C THR A 199 -16.76 -14.15 1.24
N ASP A 200 -17.73 -13.33 1.61
CA ASP A 200 -18.72 -13.61 2.66
C ASP A 200 -18.12 -13.81 4.07
N PHE A 201 -17.12 -13.01 4.42
CA PHE A 201 -16.48 -13.04 5.73
C PHE A 201 -17.46 -12.59 6.82
N LYS A 202 -17.67 -13.43 7.84
CA LYS A 202 -18.65 -13.17 8.89
C LYS A 202 -18.04 -12.69 10.19
N ARG A 203 -16.91 -13.27 10.59
CA ARG A 203 -16.29 -13.03 11.90
C ARG A 203 -14.79 -12.82 11.79
N ILE A 204 -14.25 -12.04 12.72
CA ILE A 204 -12.82 -11.92 13.01
C ILE A 204 -12.62 -12.05 14.52
N LEU A 205 -11.77 -12.99 14.99
CA LEU A 205 -11.59 -13.26 16.43
C LEU A 205 -12.94 -13.46 17.15
N ASP A 206 -13.85 -14.25 16.55
CA ASP A 206 -15.21 -14.52 17.02
C ASP A 206 -16.15 -13.30 17.06
N ILE A 207 -15.69 -12.11 16.67
CA ILE A 207 -16.49 -10.88 16.64
C ILE A 207 -17.10 -10.71 15.25
N PRO A 208 -18.43 -10.48 15.13
CA PRO A 208 -19.05 -10.23 13.83
C PRO A 208 -18.49 -8.96 13.14
N ILE A 209 -18.04 -9.09 11.89
CA ILE A 209 -17.51 -7.96 11.09
C ILE A 209 -18.62 -6.94 10.76
N ALA A 210 -19.87 -7.39 10.70
CA ALA A 210 -21.00 -6.53 10.38
C ALA A 210 -21.32 -5.47 11.45
N GLN A 211 -20.82 -5.64 12.68
CA GLN A 211 -21.05 -4.68 13.76
C GLN A 211 -20.37 -3.34 13.48
N PRO A 212 -21.05 -2.19 13.66
CA PRO A 212 -20.46 -0.86 13.46
C PRO A 212 -19.18 -0.63 14.28
N SER A 213 -19.17 -1.12 15.53
CA SER A 213 -17.99 -1.05 16.41
C SER A 213 -16.78 -1.78 15.85
N THR A 214 -16.97 -3.00 15.29
CA THR A 214 -15.89 -3.79 14.68
C THR A 214 -15.33 -3.10 13.44
N ARG A 215 -16.21 -2.57 12.57
CA ARG A 215 -15.79 -1.80 11.39
C ARG A 215 -14.98 -0.57 11.78
N MET A 216 -15.40 0.11 12.87
CA MET A 216 -14.68 1.28 13.36
C MET A 216 -13.31 0.92 13.94
N VAL A 217 -13.20 -0.18 14.68
CA VAL A 217 -11.90 -0.68 15.18
C VAL A 217 -10.97 -1.02 14.01
N LEU A 218 -11.46 -1.71 12.97
CA LEU A 218 -10.68 -2.01 11.77
C LEU A 218 -10.24 -0.74 11.04
N PHE A 219 -11.11 0.26 10.94
CA PHE A 219 -10.78 1.58 10.38
C PHE A 219 -9.63 2.24 11.15
N VAL A 220 -9.74 2.28 12.49
CA VAL A 220 -8.71 2.88 13.36
C VAL A 220 -7.38 2.14 13.23
N ILE A 221 -7.39 0.80 13.26
CA ILE A 221 -6.18 -0.03 13.08
C ILE A 221 -5.52 0.28 11.74
N THR A 222 -6.30 0.39 10.65
CA THR A 222 -5.77 0.69 9.33
C THR A 222 -5.15 2.08 9.27
N GLY A 223 -5.83 3.08 9.82
CA GLY A 223 -5.32 4.45 9.87
C GLY A 223 -4.05 4.56 10.73
N MET A 224 -4.01 3.90 11.87
CA MET A 224 -2.81 3.86 12.73
C MET A 224 -1.65 3.14 12.05
N THR A 225 -1.93 2.07 11.28
CA THR A 225 -0.93 1.36 10.48
C THR A 225 -0.36 2.26 9.38
N LEU A 226 -1.21 3.00 8.66
CA LEU A 226 -0.78 3.97 7.66
C LEU A 226 0.13 5.06 8.27
N ILE A 227 -0.28 5.62 9.41
CA ILE A 227 0.52 6.63 10.13
C ILE A 227 1.85 6.02 10.59
N GLY A 228 1.83 4.80 11.15
CA GLY A 228 3.03 4.09 11.57
C GLY A 228 4.00 3.85 10.41
N PHE A 229 3.51 3.40 9.27
CA PHE A 229 4.32 3.22 8.07
C PHE A 229 4.84 4.54 7.50
N TYR A 230 4.07 5.61 7.54
CA TYR A 230 4.55 6.94 7.16
C TYR A 230 5.70 7.41 8.06
N LEU A 231 5.58 7.25 9.38
CA LEU A 231 6.64 7.62 10.33
C LEU A 231 7.88 6.74 10.15
N MET A 232 7.70 5.44 9.96
CA MET A 232 8.78 4.49 9.66
C MET A 232 9.51 4.87 8.36
N ALA A 233 8.76 5.11 7.28
CA ALA A 233 9.31 5.51 5.99
C ALA A 233 10.09 6.82 6.10
N ARG A 234 9.53 7.81 6.80
CA ARG A 234 10.18 9.08 7.04
C ARG A 234 11.46 8.95 7.88
N TRP A 235 11.44 8.13 8.93
CA TRP A 235 12.63 7.81 9.69
C TRP A 235 13.69 7.16 8.80
N LEU A 236 13.31 6.13 8.04
CA LEU A 236 14.21 5.39 7.15
C LEU A 236 14.92 6.30 6.14
N VAL A 237 14.14 7.17 5.48
CA VAL A 237 14.65 8.09 4.45
C VAL A 237 15.64 9.12 5.03
N ASN A 238 15.45 9.54 6.27
CA ASN A 238 16.33 10.49 6.94
C ASN A 238 17.61 9.86 7.52
N THR A 239 17.74 8.54 7.53
CA THR A 239 18.94 7.82 7.99
C THR A 239 20.02 7.78 6.92
N LYS A 240 21.19 7.22 7.27
CA LYS A 240 22.26 6.92 6.29
C LYS A 240 21.77 5.98 5.19
N PHE A 241 20.90 5.03 5.55
CA PHE A 241 20.30 4.10 4.61
C PHE A 241 19.53 4.84 3.50
N GLY A 242 18.63 5.75 3.85
CA GLY A 242 17.85 6.53 2.89
C GLY A 242 18.71 7.41 1.98
N ARG A 243 19.78 8.00 2.52
CA ARG A 243 20.76 8.78 1.70
C ARG A 243 21.47 7.89 0.67
N VAL A 244 21.85 6.67 1.06
CA VAL A 244 22.45 5.71 0.12
C VAL A 244 21.45 5.29 -0.95
N LEU A 245 20.16 5.09 -0.62
CA LEU A 245 19.12 4.81 -1.62
C LEU A 245 19.01 5.92 -2.67
N GLN A 246 18.99 7.18 -2.23
CA GLN A 246 18.95 8.33 -3.15
C GLN A 246 20.23 8.40 -4.02
N ALA A 247 21.40 8.16 -3.43
CA ALA A 247 22.65 8.10 -4.18
C ALA A 247 22.64 6.96 -5.23
N ILE A 248 22.06 5.81 -4.91
CA ILE A 248 21.86 4.70 -5.87
C ILE A 248 20.93 5.13 -7.01
N ARG A 249 19.86 5.85 -6.72
CA ARG A 249 18.94 6.40 -7.71
C ARG A 249 19.65 7.33 -8.70
N ASP A 250 20.47 8.23 -8.15
CA ASP A 250 21.09 9.29 -8.95
C ASP A 250 22.35 8.80 -9.68
N ALA A 251 23.17 7.94 -9.07
CA ALA A 251 24.41 7.45 -9.67
C ALA A 251 24.91 6.12 -9.06
N GLU A 252 24.25 5.00 -9.38
CA GLU A 252 24.53 3.68 -8.82
C GLU A 252 26.01 3.27 -8.96
N ASN A 253 26.64 3.54 -10.11
CA ASN A 253 28.02 3.19 -10.35
C ASN A 253 28.97 3.94 -9.39
N ARG A 254 28.72 5.22 -9.11
CA ARG A 254 29.52 5.99 -8.15
C ARG A 254 29.41 5.44 -6.74
N VAL A 255 28.23 4.97 -6.34
CA VAL A 255 28.01 4.34 -5.03
C VAL A 255 28.84 3.07 -4.87
N MET A 256 28.93 2.27 -5.94
CA MET A 256 29.80 1.08 -5.95
C MET A 256 31.27 1.42 -5.78
N PHE A 257 31.78 2.48 -6.45
CA PHE A 257 33.16 2.94 -6.30
C PHE A 257 33.47 3.45 -4.87
N CYS A 258 32.44 3.92 -4.15
CA CYS A 258 32.57 4.30 -2.73
C CYS A 258 32.52 3.08 -1.77
N GLY A 259 32.51 1.85 -2.27
CA GLY A 259 32.53 0.62 -1.48
C GLY A 259 31.16 0.14 -0.95
N TYR A 260 30.06 0.78 -1.34
CA TYR A 260 28.74 0.31 -0.98
C TYR A 260 28.23 -0.77 -1.94
N ASN A 261 27.45 -1.74 -1.44
CA ASN A 261 26.81 -2.77 -2.23
C ASN A 261 25.35 -2.39 -2.54
N PRO A 262 25.02 -1.88 -3.75
CA PRO A 262 23.67 -1.46 -4.09
C PRO A 262 22.63 -2.58 -4.01
N LEU A 263 23.03 -3.84 -4.25
CA LEU A 263 22.15 -5.00 -4.21
C LEU A 263 21.47 -5.11 -2.83
N ALA A 264 22.23 -5.04 -1.75
CA ALA A 264 21.70 -5.20 -0.40
C ALA A 264 20.67 -4.09 -0.06
N TYR A 265 20.97 -2.85 -0.45
CA TYR A 265 20.08 -1.71 -0.23
C TYR A 265 18.78 -1.82 -1.02
N LYS A 266 18.87 -2.16 -2.31
CA LYS A 266 17.70 -2.37 -3.17
C LYS A 266 16.84 -3.52 -2.67
N LEU A 267 17.47 -4.64 -2.31
CA LEU A 267 16.78 -5.83 -1.82
C LEU A 267 16.04 -5.54 -0.50
N ALA A 268 16.69 -4.84 0.43
CA ALA A 268 16.08 -4.49 1.71
C ALA A 268 14.84 -3.60 1.53
N ILE A 269 14.93 -2.52 0.73
CA ILE A 269 13.78 -1.63 0.52
C ILE A 269 12.67 -2.29 -0.31
N TRP A 270 13.02 -3.15 -1.26
CA TRP A 270 12.08 -3.93 -2.05
C TRP A 270 11.28 -4.90 -1.18
N THR A 271 11.97 -5.67 -0.33
CA THR A 271 11.33 -6.62 0.60
C THR A 271 10.45 -5.88 1.60
N LEU A 272 10.92 -4.75 2.15
CA LEU A 272 10.13 -3.92 3.06
C LEU A 272 8.84 -3.41 2.38
N SER A 273 8.93 -2.90 1.15
CA SER A 273 7.76 -2.41 0.41
C SER A 273 6.75 -3.52 0.13
N ALA A 274 7.21 -4.74 -0.17
CA ALA A 274 6.36 -5.90 -0.36
C ALA A 274 5.62 -6.32 0.93
N VAL A 275 6.31 -6.30 2.07
CA VAL A 275 5.69 -6.57 3.38
C VAL A 275 4.64 -5.52 3.72
N MET A 276 4.92 -4.24 3.46
CA MET A 276 3.93 -3.17 3.66
C MET A 276 2.67 -3.42 2.82
N CYS A 277 2.81 -3.81 1.55
CA CYS A 277 1.68 -4.18 0.70
C CYS A 277 0.93 -5.41 1.21
N GLY A 278 1.64 -6.44 1.71
CA GLY A 278 1.01 -7.61 2.33
C GLY A 278 0.14 -7.24 3.53
N ILE A 279 0.65 -6.41 4.42
CA ILE A 279 -0.11 -5.91 5.58
C ILE A 279 -1.31 -5.08 5.12
N ALA A 280 -1.15 -4.24 4.09
CA ALA A 280 -2.26 -3.48 3.52
C ALA A 280 -3.36 -4.39 2.96
N GLY A 281 -3.00 -5.47 2.26
CA GLY A 281 -3.94 -6.47 1.76
C GLY A 281 -4.68 -7.21 2.88
N ALA A 282 -3.98 -7.57 3.94
CA ALA A 282 -4.60 -8.21 5.11
C ALA A 282 -5.61 -7.29 5.81
N LEU A 283 -5.33 -5.99 5.90
CA LEU A 283 -6.26 -4.99 6.46
C LEU A 283 -7.44 -4.68 5.52
N TYR A 284 -7.24 -4.81 4.21
CA TYR A 284 -8.26 -4.58 3.19
C TYR A 284 -9.39 -5.60 3.26
N VAL A 285 -9.07 -6.88 3.41
CA VAL A 285 -10.00 -7.99 3.28
C VAL A 285 -11.19 -7.91 4.25
N PRO A 286 -11.03 -7.74 5.57
CA PRO A 286 -12.16 -7.69 6.48
C PRO A 286 -13.02 -6.43 6.32
N GLN A 287 -12.52 -5.38 5.64
CA GLN A 287 -13.24 -4.13 5.43
C GLN A 287 -14.02 -4.10 4.12
N VAL A 288 -13.51 -4.77 3.09
CA VAL A 288 -14.14 -4.81 1.77
C VAL A 288 -15.01 -6.05 1.58
N GLY A 289 -14.70 -7.12 2.31
CA GLY A 289 -15.49 -8.35 2.31
C GLY A 289 -15.18 -9.31 1.15
N ILE A 290 -14.15 -9.02 0.35
CA ILE A 290 -13.74 -9.85 -0.79
C ILE A 290 -12.25 -9.73 -1.05
N ILE A 291 -11.64 -10.81 -1.49
CA ILE A 291 -10.33 -10.84 -2.14
C ILE A 291 -10.38 -11.80 -3.32
N ASN A 292 -10.00 -11.36 -4.49
CA ASN A 292 -9.98 -12.16 -5.71
C ASN A 292 -8.69 -11.96 -6.49
N PRO A 293 -8.36 -12.85 -7.47
CA PRO A 293 -7.11 -12.74 -8.21
C PRO A 293 -6.98 -11.48 -9.06
N SER A 294 -8.08 -10.75 -9.35
CA SER A 294 -8.05 -9.52 -10.13
C SER A 294 -7.25 -8.40 -9.46
N GLU A 295 -7.02 -8.47 -8.13
CA GLU A 295 -6.12 -7.55 -7.42
C GLU A 295 -4.66 -7.68 -7.91
N MET A 296 -4.30 -8.80 -8.54
CA MET A 296 -3.00 -9.03 -9.20
C MET A 296 -3.02 -8.60 -10.68
N SER A 297 -4.06 -7.94 -11.17
CA SER A 297 -4.12 -7.53 -12.59
C SER A 297 -3.07 -6.46 -12.91
N ALA A 298 -2.74 -6.36 -14.21
CA ALA A 298 -1.87 -5.30 -14.71
C ALA A 298 -2.43 -3.90 -14.37
N ALA A 299 -3.75 -3.75 -14.45
CA ALA A 299 -4.43 -2.50 -14.13
C ALA A 299 -4.20 -2.08 -12.68
N SER A 300 -4.31 -3.00 -11.72
CA SER A 300 -4.04 -2.72 -10.29
C SER A 300 -2.59 -2.27 -10.05
N GLY A 301 -1.62 -2.92 -10.69
CA GLY A 301 -0.21 -2.52 -10.62
C GLY A 301 0.04 -1.10 -11.16
N ILE A 302 -0.60 -0.75 -12.27
CA ILE A 302 -0.53 0.58 -12.88
C ILE A 302 -1.25 1.61 -11.99
N GLU A 303 -2.42 1.29 -11.43
CA GLU A 303 -3.15 2.20 -10.52
C GLU A 303 -2.28 2.59 -9.31
N ILE A 304 -1.57 1.65 -8.69
CA ILE A 304 -0.66 1.94 -7.57
C ILE A 304 0.44 2.92 -7.99
N ALA A 305 1.01 2.75 -9.18
CA ALA A 305 2.01 3.67 -9.72
C ALA A 305 1.41 5.06 -10.01
N ILE A 306 0.17 5.12 -10.52
CA ILE A 306 -0.55 6.38 -10.76
C ILE A 306 -0.76 7.14 -9.45
N TRP A 307 -1.18 6.47 -8.36
CA TRP A 307 -1.38 7.13 -7.07
C TRP A 307 -0.08 7.80 -6.59
N ALA A 308 1.05 7.11 -6.71
CA ALA A 308 2.35 7.65 -6.34
C ALA A 308 2.78 8.81 -7.26
N ALA A 309 2.54 8.71 -8.57
CA ALA A 309 2.88 9.74 -9.55
C ALA A 309 2.03 11.02 -9.37
N VAL A 310 0.70 10.85 -9.29
CA VAL A 310 -0.26 11.96 -9.11
C VAL A 310 0.01 12.72 -7.82
N GLY A 311 0.25 12.01 -6.73
CA GLY A 311 0.54 12.62 -5.44
C GLY A 311 1.87 13.37 -5.40
N GLY A 312 2.89 12.83 -6.04
CA GLY A 312 4.25 13.38 -6.11
C GLY A 312 5.29 12.43 -5.53
N ARG A 313 6.14 11.89 -6.40
CA ARG A 313 7.20 10.93 -6.06
C ARG A 313 8.23 11.51 -5.10
N ALA A 314 8.81 10.64 -4.27
CA ALA A 314 9.85 10.97 -3.29
C ALA A 314 9.43 12.03 -2.25
N THR A 315 8.13 12.13 -1.96
CA THR A 315 7.61 13.06 -0.95
C THR A 315 7.00 12.37 0.27
N LEU A 316 6.77 11.07 0.23
CA LEU A 316 6.11 10.20 1.21
C LEU A 316 4.63 10.57 1.47
N ILE A 317 4.31 11.86 1.66
CA ILE A 317 2.95 12.35 1.85
C ILE A 317 2.18 12.40 0.53
N GLY A 318 2.89 12.66 -0.58
CA GLY A 318 2.29 12.76 -1.92
C GLY A 318 1.53 11.50 -2.31
N PRO A 319 2.13 10.31 -2.30
CA PRO A 319 1.44 9.07 -2.62
C PRO A 319 0.18 8.82 -1.80
N ILE A 320 0.17 9.20 -0.52
CA ILE A 320 -1.02 9.13 0.34
C ILE A 320 -2.12 10.05 -0.21
N ILE A 321 -1.78 11.32 -0.46
CA ILE A 321 -2.73 12.29 -1.05
C ILE A 321 -3.20 11.81 -2.44
N GLY A 322 -2.29 11.29 -3.27
CA GLY A 322 -2.61 10.74 -4.58
C GLY A 322 -3.59 9.58 -4.52
N ALA A 323 -3.39 8.65 -3.57
CA ALA A 323 -4.30 7.53 -3.35
C ALA A 323 -5.70 8.01 -2.96
N PHE A 324 -5.81 8.97 -2.02
CA PHE A 324 -7.10 9.54 -1.64
C PHE A 324 -7.77 10.30 -2.79
N PHE A 325 -7.01 11.11 -3.53
CA PHE A 325 -7.54 11.90 -4.64
C PHE A 325 -8.04 11.00 -5.78
N VAL A 326 -7.22 10.07 -6.25
CA VAL A 326 -7.56 9.21 -7.39
C VAL A 326 -8.69 8.25 -7.04
N ASN A 327 -8.66 7.59 -5.87
CA ASN A 327 -9.71 6.65 -5.50
C ASN A 327 -11.00 7.34 -5.07
N GLY A 328 -10.93 8.53 -4.48
CA GLY A 328 -12.10 9.37 -4.22
C GLY A 328 -12.76 9.80 -5.54
N ALA A 329 -11.98 10.29 -6.50
CA ALA A 329 -12.46 10.60 -7.84
C ALA A 329 -13.03 9.35 -8.54
N LYS A 330 -12.36 8.20 -8.45
CA LYS A 330 -12.85 6.91 -8.97
C LYS A 330 -14.23 6.58 -8.43
N SER A 331 -14.41 6.66 -7.12
CA SER A 331 -15.70 6.35 -6.49
C SER A 331 -16.81 7.26 -7.00
N TRP A 332 -16.53 8.55 -7.14
CA TRP A 332 -17.50 9.53 -7.64
C TRP A 332 -17.80 9.31 -9.13
N PHE A 333 -16.78 9.18 -9.99
CA PHE A 333 -16.96 8.99 -11.43
C PHE A 333 -17.69 7.68 -11.76
N THR A 334 -17.40 6.59 -11.04
CA THR A 334 -18.06 5.30 -11.25
C THR A 334 -19.57 5.35 -10.92
N GLN A 335 -19.97 6.25 -10.02
CA GLN A 335 -21.39 6.45 -9.71
C GLN A 335 -22.09 7.31 -10.76
N VAL A 336 -21.42 8.36 -11.28
CA VAL A 336 -22.04 9.33 -12.20
C VAL A 336 -21.87 8.92 -13.66
N PHE A 337 -20.69 8.41 -14.04
CA PHE A 337 -20.32 8.03 -15.40
C PHE A 337 -19.54 6.71 -15.43
N PRO A 338 -20.20 5.56 -15.17
CA PRO A 338 -19.52 4.27 -14.99
C PRO A 338 -18.69 3.81 -16.22
N GLU A 339 -19.16 4.12 -17.44
CA GLU A 339 -18.50 3.72 -18.68
C GLU A 339 -17.25 4.55 -19.00
N PHE A 340 -17.15 5.78 -18.48
CA PHE A 340 -16.06 6.72 -18.83
C PHE A 340 -14.90 6.70 -17.83
N TRP A 341 -14.99 5.94 -16.74
CA TRP A 341 -13.99 5.91 -15.69
C TRP A 341 -12.57 5.61 -16.20
N LEU A 342 -12.41 4.60 -17.05
CA LEU A 342 -11.09 4.21 -17.58
C LEU A 342 -10.46 5.31 -18.44
N TYR A 343 -11.29 5.99 -19.26
CA TYR A 343 -10.82 7.13 -20.07
C TYR A 343 -10.41 8.30 -19.17
N PHE A 344 -11.16 8.57 -18.10
CA PHE A 344 -10.81 9.59 -17.13
C PHE A 344 -9.48 9.27 -16.43
N LEU A 345 -9.27 8.02 -16.01
CA LEU A 345 -8.01 7.60 -15.39
C LEU A 345 -6.82 7.79 -16.34
N GLY A 346 -6.96 7.39 -17.61
CA GLY A 346 -5.94 7.58 -18.62
C GLY A 346 -5.64 9.05 -18.89
N MET A 347 -6.68 9.87 -19.03
CA MET A 347 -6.54 11.32 -19.19
C MET A 347 -5.87 11.97 -17.97
N LEU A 348 -6.28 11.60 -16.76
CA LEU A 348 -5.68 12.09 -15.52
C LEU A 348 -4.18 11.80 -15.47
N PHE A 349 -3.78 10.58 -15.85
CA PHE A 349 -2.35 10.20 -15.88
C PHE A 349 -1.57 11.03 -16.89
N ILE A 350 -2.11 11.23 -18.10
CA ILE A 350 -1.48 12.07 -19.14
C ILE A 350 -1.34 13.51 -18.66
N LEU A 351 -2.41 14.10 -18.11
CA LEU A 351 -2.41 15.48 -17.63
C LEU A 351 -1.41 15.68 -16.49
N VAL A 352 -1.39 14.76 -15.51
CA VAL A 352 -0.44 14.85 -14.38
C VAL A 352 1.00 14.71 -14.88
N THR A 353 1.27 13.80 -15.80
CA THR A 353 2.63 13.58 -16.34
C THR A 353 3.12 14.80 -17.14
N LEU A 354 2.25 15.47 -17.90
CA LEU A 354 2.60 16.62 -18.73
C LEU A 354 2.69 17.93 -17.92
N PHE A 355 1.72 18.19 -17.05
CA PHE A 355 1.57 19.48 -16.38
C PHE A 355 2.11 19.50 -14.94
N LEU A 356 2.16 18.35 -14.27
CA LEU A 356 2.59 18.22 -12.88
C LEU A 356 3.69 17.15 -12.73
N PRO A 357 4.87 17.33 -13.33
CA PRO A 357 5.94 16.33 -13.31
C PRO A 357 6.40 15.97 -11.88
N ASN A 358 6.19 16.90 -10.92
CA ASN A 358 6.46 16.69 -9.50
C ASN A 358 5.20 16.31 -8.67
N GLY A 359 4.08 16.00 -9.34
CA GLY A 359 2.81 15.67 -8.73
C GLY A 359 2.13 16.85 -8.02
N ILE A 360 0.99 16.58 -7.38
CA ILE A 360 0.18 17.59 -6.68
C ILE A 360 1.01 18.30 -5.59
N VAL A 361 1.72 17.55 -4.76
CA VAL A 361 2.52 18.11 -3.65
C VAL A 361 3.66 18.98 -4.17
N GLY A 362 4.31 18.57 -5.26
CA GLY A 362 5.36 19.37 -5.91
C GLY A 362 4.81 20.65 -6.52
N GLY A 363 3.66 20.59 -7.18
CA GLY A 363 2.98 21.77 -7.75
C GLY A 363 2.59 22.79 -6.68
N VAL A 364 1.96 22.34 -5.60
CA VAL A 364 1.60 23.21 -4.45
C VAL A 364 2.85 23.86 -3.86
N LYS A 365 3.93 23.12 -3.68
CA LYS A 365 5.19 23.68 -3.15
C LYS A 365 5.81 24.73 -4.06
N GLN A 366 5.74 24.54 -5.38
CA GLN A 366 6.19 25.54 -6.36
C GLN A 366 5.36 26.83 -6.29
N LEU A 367 4.03 26.72 -6.20
CA LEU A 367 3.13 27.87 -6.07
C LEU A 367 3.38 28.66 -4.80
N LEU A 368 3.58 27.96 -3.66
CA LEU A 368 3.87 28.60 -2.37
C LEU A 368 5.24 29.30 -2.35
N ASN A 369 6.25 28.74 -3.04
CA ASN A 369 7.57 29.37 -3.11
C ASN A 369 7.60 30.56 -4.09
N LYS A 370 6.77 30.58 -5.12
CA LYS A 370 6.67 31.69 -6.06
C LYS A 370 6.15 32.99 -5.39
N ASN A 371 5.43 32.84 -4.28
CA ASN A 371 4.90 33.96 -3.49
C ASN A 371 5.85 34.45 -2.38
N LYS A 372 7.05 33.88 -2.23
CA LYS A 372 8.06 34.43 -1.33
C LYS A 372 8.83 35.51 -2.09
N PRO A 373 8.87 36.76 -1.61
CA PRO A 373 9.68 37.80 -2.23
C PRO A 373 11.15 37.35 -2.24
N GLU A 374 11.78 37.45 -3.42
CA GLU A 374 13.24 37.30 -3.52
C GLU A 374 13.88 38.32 -2.58
N VAL A 375 14.45 37.84 -1.49
CA VAL A 375 15.39 38.64 -0.70
C VAL A 375 16.63 38.76 -1.59
N LYS A 376 16.71 39.86 -2.35
CA LYS A 376 17.91 40.25 -3.06
C LYS A 376 19.00 40.43 -2.01
N ALA A 377 20.02 39.55 -2.06
CA ALA A 377 21.26 39.68 -1.32
C ALA A 377 22.15 40.70 -2.01
#